data_6f9fe77cbe8302dd9d4badef620aad7f
#
_entry.id   6f9fe77cbe8302dd9d4badef620aad7f
#
_cell.length_a   1.000
_cell.length_b   1.000
_cell.length_c   1.000
_cell.angle_alpha   90.00
_cell.angle_beta   90.00
_cell.angle_gamma   90.00
#
_symmetry.space_group_name_H-M   'P 1'
#
loop_
_entity.id
_entity.type
_entity.pdbx_description
1 polymer ?
#
loop_
_entity_poly.entity_id
_entity_poly.type
_entity_poly.pdbx_seq_one_letter_code
_entity_poly.pdbx_strand_id
1 'polypeptide(L)'
;MRHVIIGAGPAGVVAAETLRQSGRPCEVFLLGDEPEPPYSRMALPYLLAENVGESGTHLRHGDAHFQKLAIKVRNERVRRIDTSNRLTILENGHEIAYDRLLIATGAHPIKPPIRGMDSEGVENCWTLADARRILAAAKPGSRVVLMGAGFIGCIVLEALAARGVKLVVVEMADRMLPRMMDETGGAMIARWCGSKGVAVRTGTRVTEIARTHGNLMLTVDEGDPIEADLVVCATGVAP
;
A
#
# COMPACT_ATOMS: atom_id res chain seq x y z
N MET A 1 -29.10 17.41 -5.92
CA MET A 1 -28.50 16.14 -6.42
C MET A 1 -27.47 15.65 -5.42
N ARG A 2 -27.51 14.37 -5.05
CA ARG A 2 -26.57 13.78 -4.11
C ARG A 2 -25.58 12.88 -4.85
N HIS A 3 -24.29 13.20 -4.71
CA HIS A 3 -23.19 12.40 -5.22
C HIS A 3 -22.56 11.64 -4.07
N VAL A 4 -22.37 10.33 -4.23
CA VAL A 4 -21.62 9.48 -3.31
C VAL A 4 -20.37 8.99 -4.02
N ILE A 5 -19.21 9.18 -3.39
CA ILE A 5 -17.91 8.74 -3.89
C ILE A 5 -17.35 7.73 -2.89
N ILE A 6 -17.10 6.52 -3.34
CA ILE A 6 -16.52 5.44 -2.54
C ILE A 6 -15.02 5.39 -2.82
N GLY A 7 -14.21 5.68 -1.81
CA GLY A 7 -12.75 5.76 -1.87
C GLY A 7 -12.26 7.19 -1.67
N ALA A 8 -11.57 7.41 -0.55
CA ALA A 8 -11.00 8.71 -0.15
C ALA A 8 -9.54 8.91 -0.60
N GLY A 9 -9.11 8.15 -1.61
CA GLY A 9 -7.80 8.32 -2.26
C GLY A 9 -7.80 9.50 -3.24
N PRO A 10 -6.67 9.72 -3.96
CA PRO A 10 -6.50 10.86 -4.87
C PRO A 10 -7.64 11.04 -5.88
N ALA A 11 -8.11 9.95 -6.50
CA ALA A 11 -9.18 9.99 -7.48
C ALA A 11 -10.50 10.47 -6.88
N GLY A 12 -10.87 9.95 -5.69
CA GLY A 12 -12.10 10.34 -5.01
C GLY A 12 -12.06 11.78 -4.53
N VAL A 13 -10.95 12.22 -3.97
CA VAL A 13 -10.75 13.61 -3.49
C VAL A 13 -10.87 14.60 -4.65
N VAL A 14 -10.14 14.37 -5.75
CA VAL A 14 -10.20 15.25 -6.93
C VAL A 14 -11.60 15.29 -7.53
N ALA A 15 -12.29 14.14 -7.60
CA ALA A 15 -13.67 14.10 -8.09
C ALA A 15 -14.63 14.90 -7.20
N ALA A 16 -14.50 14.78 -5.87
CA ALA A 16 -15.31 15.53 -4.92
C ALA A 16 -15.10 17.05 -5.06
N GLU A 17 -13.85 17.48 -5.17
CA GLU A 17 -13.46 18.88 -5.37
C GLU A 17 -14.00 19.42 -6.70
N THR A 18 -13.85 18.69 -7.78
CA THR A 18 -14.34 19.05 -9.11
C THR A 18 -15.86 19.25 -9.11
N LEU A 19 -16.61 18.35 -8.46
CA LEU A 19 -18.06 18.51 -8.30
C LEU A 19 -18.42 19.81 -7.57
N ARG A 20 -17.72 20.15 -6.52
CA ARG A 20 -17.97 21.39 -5.74
C ARG A 20 -17.58 22.63 -6.52
N GLN A 21 -16.48 22.59 -7.27
CA GLN A 21 -16.02 23.70 -8.11
C GLN A 21 -16.92 23.97 -9.32
N SER A 22 -17.71 22.97 -9.76
CA SER A 22 -18.65 23.12 -10.88
C SER A 22 -19.76 24.16 -10.64
N GLY A 23 -19.90 24.65 -9.41
CA GLY A 23 -20.92 25.62 -9.00
C GLY A 23 -22.37 25.08 -8.99
N ARG A 24 -22.57 23.81 -9.34
CA ARG A 24 -23.92 23.20 -9.35
C ARG A 24 -24.36 22.83 -7.93
N PRO A 25 -25.64 23.12 -7.55
CA PRO A 25 -26.16 22.71 -6.25
C PRO A 25 -26.13 21.19 -6.11
N CYS A 26 -25.25 20.67 -5.28
CA CYS A 26 -25.15 19.23 -5.02
C CYS A 26 -24.65 18.97 -3.59
N GLU A 27 -25.00 17.82 -3.06
CA GLU A 27 -24.47 17.27 -1.84
C GLU A 27 -23.41 16.23 -2.22
N VAL A 28 -22.23 16.26 -1.61
CA VAL A 28 -21.12 15.35 -1.93
C VAL A 28 -20.69 14.61 -0.67
N PHE A 29 -20.78 13.29 -0.71
CA PHE A 29 -20.22 12.38 0.29
C PHE A 29 -18.95 11.75 -0.27
N LEU A 30 -17.87 11.77 0.51
CA LEU A 30 -16.62 11.07 0.25
C LEU A 30 -16.43 10.02 1.35
N LEU A 31 -16.51 8.74 0.98
CA LEU A 31 -16.46 7.61 1.90
C LEU A 31 -15.09 6.93 1.82
N GLY A 32 -14.43 6.79 2.95
CA GLY A 32 -13.19 6.02 3.11
C GLY A 32 -13.37 4.96 4.18
N ASP A 33 -12.54 3.94 4.22
CA ASP A 33 -12.59 2.86 5.20
C ASP A 33 -11.40 2.86 6.17
N GLU A 34 -10.52 3.84 6.04
CA GLU A 34 -9.39 4.05 6.94
C GLU A 34 -9.67 5.23 7.90
N PRO A 35 -9.15 5.19 9.14
CA PRO A 35 -9.40 6.23 10.13
C PRO A 35 -8.67 7.54 9.84
N GLU A 36 -7.69 7.50 8.95
CA GLU A 36 -6.85 8.64 8.60
C GLU A 36 -7.59 9.65 7.70
N PRO A 37 -7.17 10.95 7.73
CA PRO A 37 -7.55 11.89 6.71
C PRO A 37 -7.17 11.38 5.31
N PRO A 38 -7.88 11.81 4.24
CA PRO A 38 -7.52 11.41 2.88
C PRO A 38 -6.04 11.63 2.56
N TYR A 39 -5.32 10.58 2.20
CA TYR A 39 -3.88 10.59 1.95
C TYR A 39 -3.51 9.89 0.66
N SER A 40 -2.27 10.11 0.20
CA SER A 40 -1.69 9.46 -0.97
C SER A 40 -0.82 8.27 -0.59
N ARG A 41 -1.19 7.07 -1.02
CA ARG A 41 -0.35 5.87 -0.86
C ARG A 41 0.99 5.99 -1.59
N MET A 42 1.06 6.82 -2.64
CA MET A 42 2.31 7.12 -3.35
C MET A 42 3.32 7.89 -2.48
N ALA A 43 2.88 8.50 -1.39
CA ALA A 43 3.75 9.21 -0.45
C ALA A 43 4.35 8.29 0.64
N LEU A 44 3.87 7.04 0.79
CA LEU A 44 4.35 6.12 1.82
C LEU A 44 5.86 5.80 1.71
N PRO A 45 6.45 5.60 0.53
CA PRO A 45 7.90 5.41 0.43
C PRO A 45 8.70 6.62 0.93
N TYR A 46 8.21 7.84 0.71
CA TYR A 46 8.85 9.06 1.23
C TYR A 46 8.73 9.16 2.75
N LEU A 47 7.61 8.69 3.31
CA LEU A 47 7.44 8.56 4.76
C LEU A 47 8.41 7.50 5.33
N LEU A 48 8.53 6.35 4.69
CA LEU A 48 9.47 5.29 5.09
C LEU A 48 10.93 5.75 5.04
N ALA A 49 11.29 6.56 4.04
CA ALA A 49 12.60 7.16 3.92
C ALA A 49 12.82 8.39 4.84
N GLU A 50 11.81 8.76 5.64
CA GLU A 50 11.81 9.92 6.53
C GLU A 50 12.00 11.27 5.81
N ASN A 51 11.75 11.31 4.49
CA ASN A 51 11.78 12.54 3.69
C ASN A 51 10.59 13.46 3.99
N VAL A 52 9.47 12.88 4.44
CA VAL A 52 8.28 13.59 4.89
C VAL A 52 7.77 12.99 6.18
N GLY A 53 7.12 13.79 7.02
CA GLY A 53 6.36 13.28 8.16
C GLY A 53 4.99 12.72 7.70
N GLU A 54 4.25 12.11 8.61
CA GLU A 54 2.95 11.49 8.29
C GLU A 54 1.96 12.48 7.68
N SER A 55 1.89 13.71 8.20
CA SER A 55 1.06 14.78 7.63
C SER A 55 1.43 15.15 6.20
N GLY A 56 2.68 14.92 5.78
CA GLY A 56 3.15 15.12 4.41
C GLY A 56 2.56 14.12 3.42
N THR A 57 1.95 13.04 3.89
CA THR A 57 1.23 12.08 3.04
C THR A 57 -0.20 12.53 2.72
N HIS A 58 -0.76 13.45 3.51
CA HIS A 58 -2.15 13.88 3.37
C HIS A 58 -2.36 14.63 2.07
N LEU A 59 -3.46 14.33 1.36
CA LEU A 59 -3.80 14.97 0.09
C LEU A 59 -4.15 16.46 0.27
N ARG A 60 -4.67 16.82 1.45
CA ARG A 60 -4.98 18.21 1.80
C ARG A 60 -4.61 18.47 3.25
N HIS A 61 -4.06 19.64 3.50
CA HIS A 61 -3.69 20.03 4.84
C HIS A 61 -4.89 20.60 5.61
N GLY A 62 -5.22 19.93 6.71
CA GLY A 62 -6.25 20.33 7.67
C GLY A 62 -7.68 19.97 7.24
N ASP A 63 -8.51 19.68 8.23
CA ASP A 63 -9.92 19.30 8.07
C ASP A 63 -10.78 20.42 7.50
N ALA A 64 -10.34 21.68 7.66
CA ALA A 64 -11.04 22.85 7.14
C ALA A 64 -11.20 22.86 5.61
N HIS A 65 -10.35 22.16 4.85
CA HIS A 65 -10.44 22.13 3.39
C HIS A 65 -11.76 21.51 2.91
N PHE A 66 -12.07 20.31 3.38
CA PHE A 66 -13.31 19.62 3.00
C PHE A 66 -14.55 20.32 3.53
N GLN A 67 -14.48 20.89 4.74
CA GLN A 67 -15.56 21.65 5.34
C GLN A 67 -15.88 22.92 4.52
N LYS A 68 -14.86 23.70 4.11
CA LYS A 68 -15.03 24.90 3.25
C LYS A 68 -15.70 24.56 1.92
N LEU A 69 -15.41 23.40 1.37
CA LEU A 69 -16.02 22.92 0.14
C LEU A 69 -17.36 22.21 0.38
N ALA A 70 -17.84 22.11 1.62
CA ALA A 70 -19.02 21.36 1.99
C ALA A 70 -19.02 19.91 1.45
N ILE A 71 -17.86 19.26 1.50
CA ILE A 71 -17.68 17.84 1.21
C ILE A 71 -17.80 17.08 2.52
N LYS A 72 -18.72 16.14 2.59
CA LYS A 72 -18.95 15.29 3.77
C LYS A 72 -18.02 14.08 3.70
N VAL A 73 -16.85 14.18 4.32
CA VAL A 73 -15.93 13.05 4.48
C VAL A 73 -16.42 12.15 5.61
N ARG A 74 -16.49 10.84 5.37
CA ARG A 74 -16.84 9.83 6.37
C ARG A 74 -15.88 8.65 6.29
N ASN A 75 -15.34 8.26 7.44
CA ASN A 75 -14.48 7.09 7.58
C ASN A 75 -15.35 5.87 7.89
N GLU A 76 -16.09 5.43 6.88
CA GLU A 76 -17.06 4.34 6.98
C GLU A 76 -16.97 3.45 5.74
N ARG A 77 -16.76 2.16 5.97
CA ARG A 77 -16.65 1.18 4.89
C ARG A 77 -18.01 0.90 4.25
N VAL A 78 -18.04 0.92 2.92
CA VAL A 78 -19.22 0.49 2.16
C VAL A 78 -19.18 -1.04 2.01
N ARG A 79 -20.21 -1.70 2.52
CA ARG A 79 -20.38 -3.16 2.44
C ARG A 79 -21.03 -3.59 1.14
N ARG A 80 -22.03 -2.84 0.67
CA ARG A 80 -22.83 -3.20 -0.50
C ARG A 80 -23.40 -1.96 -1.19
N ILE A 81 -23.58 -2.07 -2.50
CA ILE A 81 -24.29 -1.11 -3.33
C ILE A 81 -25.58 -1.75 -3.81
N ASP A 82 -26.71 -1.12 -3.51
CA ASP A 82 -28.03 -1.48 -4.05
C ASP A 82 -28.33 -0.55 -5.23
N THR A 83 -28.12 -1.05 -6.42
CA THR A 83 -28.31 -0.26 -7.65
C THR A 83 -29.77 -0.03 -7.98
N SER A 84 -30.67 -0.95 -7.56
CA SER A 84 -32.09 -0.86 -7.80
C SER A 84 -32.75 0.27 -7.01
N ASN A 85 -32.35 0.40 -5.73
CA ASN A 85 -32.84 1.43 -4.83
C ASN A 85 -31.92 2.66 -4.75
N ARG A 86 -30.78 2.63 -5.44
CA ARG A 86 -29.72 3.67 -5.40
C ARG A 86 -29.25 3.97 -3.98
N LEU A 87 -28.88 2.92 -3.26
CA LEU A 87 -28.38 3.00 -1.89
C LEU A 87 -26.96 2.46 -1.79
N THR A 88 -26.11 3.13 -1.02
CA THR A 88 -24.87 2.57 -0.49
C THR A 88 -25.13 2.13 0.95
N ILE A 89 -24.83 0.87 1.27
CA ILE A 89 -25.03 0.27 2.58
C ILE A 89 -23.67 0.13 3.25
N LEU A 90 -23.54 0.78 4.39
CA LEU A 90 -22.30 0.82 5.17
C LEU A 90 -22.17 -0.41 6.05
N GLU A 91 -20.96 -0.67 6.56
CA GLU A 91 -20.67 -1.82 7.44
C GLU A 91 -21.51 -1.79 8.73
N ASN A 92 -21.79 -0.59 9.26
CA ASN A 92 -22.63 -0.37 10.46
C ASN A 92 -24.15 -0.48 10.18
N GLY A 93 -24.54 -0.80 8.94
CA GLY A 93 -25.93 -0.93 8.51
C GLY A 93 -26.62 0.38 8.11
N HIS A 94 -25.96 1.53 8.23
CA HIS A 94 -26.52 2.80 7.74
C HIS A 94 -26.59 2.80 6.20
N GLU A 95 -27.58 3.50 5.67
CA GLU A 95 -27.83 3.63 4.24
C GLU A 95 -27.66 5.08 3.80
N ILE A 96 -26.99 5.28 2.67
CA ILE A 96 -26.87 6.59 2.01
C ILE A 96 -27.43 6.48 0.60
N ALA A 97 -28.53 7.17 0.35
CA ALA A 97 -29.11 7.25 -1.00
C ALA A 97 -28.25 8.14 -1.90
N TYR A 98 -28.17 7.80 -3.19
CA TYR A 98 -27.44 8.59 -4.17
C TYR A 98 -28.22 8.83 -5.47
N ASP A 99 -28.01 9.98 -6.10
CA ASP A 99 -28.42 10.24 -7.47
C ASP A 99 -27.34 9.80 -8.46
N ARG A 100 -26.07 9.94 -8.05
CA ARG A 100 -24.88 9.52 -8.80
C ARG A 100 -23.87 8.88 -7.85
N LEU A 101 -23.26 7.81 -8.31
CA LEU A 101 -22.25 7.05 -7.56
C LEU A 101 -20.96 7.00 -8.37
N LEU A 102 -19.82 7.27 -7.71
CA LEU A 102 -18.49 7.02 -8.23
C LEU A 102 -17.81 5.97 -7.35
N ILE A 103 -17.28 4.93 -7.98
CA ILE A 103 -16.43 3.93 -7.32
C ILE A 103 -14.98 4.28 -7.63
N ALA A 104 -14.23 4.68 -6.60
CA ALA A 104 -12.83 5.09 -6.64
C ALA A 104 -12.01 4.36 -5.56
N THR A 105 -12.35 3.09 -5.30
CA THR A 105 -11.81 2.26 -4.22
C THR A 105 -10.33 1.91 -4.39
N GLY A 106 -9.77 2.10 -5.58
CA GLY A 106 -8.38 1.76 -5.86
C GLY A 106 -8.15 0.25 -5.90
N ALA A 107 -7.10 -0.19 -5.22
CA ALA A 107 -6.67 -1.59 -5.17
C ALA A 107 -6.26 -1.98 -3.75
N HIS A 108 -6.04 -3.27 -3.53
CA HIS A 108 -5.51 -3.82 -2.28
C HIS A 108 -4.36 -4.80 -2.59
N PRO A 109 -3.44 -5.03 -1.64
CA PRO A 109 -2.35 -5.99 -1.82
C PRO A 109 -2.89 -7.40 -2.05
N ILE A 110 -2.29 -8.10 -3.01
CA ILE A 110 -2.52 -9.53 -3.17
C ILE A 110 -1.73 -10.25 -2.09
N LYS A 111 -2.42 -11.06 -1.31
CA LYS A 111 -1.79 -11.97 -0.35
C LYS A 111 -1.49 -13.29 -1.06
N PRO A 112 -0.21 -13.62 -1.29
CA PRO A 112 0.12 -14.89 -1.92
C PRO A 112 -0.29 -16.07 -1.01
N PRO A 113 -0.66 -17.23 -1.59
CA PRO A 113 -1.08 -18.40 -0.83
C PRO A 113 0.14 -19.13 -0.22
N ILE A 114 0.87 -18.42 0.62
CA ILE A 114 2.06 -18.91 1.33
C ILE A 114 1.69 -19.06 2.80
N ARG A 115 2.02 -20.19 3.40
CA ARG A 115 1.82 -20.41 4.84
C ARG A 115 2.63 -19.38 5.62
N GLY A 116 2.02 -18.78 6.64
CA GLY A 116 2.68 -17.80 7.50
C GLY A 116 2.61 -16.34 7.04
N MET A 117 1.87 -16.03 5.97
CA MET A 117 1.66 -14.64 5.52
C MET A 117 0.89 -13.78 6.53
N ASP A 118 0.23 -14.39 7.53
CA ASP A 118 -0.45 -13.66 8.63
C ASP A 118 0.40 -13.56 9.90
N SER A 119 1.65 -13.99 9.85
CA SER A 119 2.54 -13.93 11.01
C SER A 119 2.87 -12.47 11.33
N GLU A 120 2.97 -12.17 12.60
CA GLU A 120 3.48 -10.87 13.07
C GLU A 120 4.88 -10.61 12.49
N GLY A 121 5.12 -9.42 11.97
CA GLY A 121 6.36 -9.08 11.26
C GLY A 121 6.31 -9.34 9.75
N VAL A 122 5.18 -9.84 9.23
CA VAL A 122 4.92 -9.88 7.79
C VAL A 122 3.95 -8.76 7.45
N GLU A 123 4.43 -7.76 6.73
CA GLU A 123 3.69 -6.52 6.46
C GLU A 123 3.55 -6.29 4.95
N ASN A 124 2.45 -5.66 4.57
CA ASN A 124 2.38 -5.00 3.25
C ASN A 124 2.91 -3.57 3.38
N CYS A 125 3.19 -2.90 2.27
CA CYS A 125 3.45 -1.46 2.26
C CYS A 125 2.34 -0.79 1.46
N TRP A 126 1.16 -0.64 2.06
CA TRP A 126 -0.04 -0.18 1.36
C TRP A 126 -0.84 0.88 2.10
N THR A 127 -0.95 0.78 3.41
CA THR A 127 -1.66 1.73 4.27
C THR A 127 -0.71 2.50 5.16
N LEU A 128 -1.18 3.62 5.76
CA LEU A 128 -0.42 4.32 6.80
C LEU A 128 -0.17 3.44 8.01
N ALA A 129 -1.12 2.57 8.36
CA ALA A 129 -0.94 1.59 9.43
C ALA A 129 0.21 0.63 9.12
N ASP A 130 0.31 0.14 7.88
CA ASP A 130 1.45 -0.70 7.45
C ASP A 130 2.77 0.07 7.56
N ALA A 131 2.80 1.31 7.07
CA ALA A 131 4.00 2.14 7.13
C ALA A 131 4.48 2.36 8.57
N ARG A 132 3.55 2.60 9.51
CA ARG A 132 3.88 2.72 10.95
C ARG A 132 4.52 1.45 11.50
N ARG A 133 3.98 0.25 11.16
CA ARG A 133 4.54 -1.03 11.61
C ARG A 133 5.91 -1.28 10.99
N ILE A 134 6.09 -1.00 9.69
CA ILE A 134 7.38 -1.08 9.01
C ILE A 134 8.39 -0.13 9.67
N LEU A 135 8.03 1.12 9.93
CA LEU A 135 8.88 2.11 10.60
C LEU A 135 9.30 1.66 12.00
N ALA A 136 8.41 0.99 12.72
CA ALA A 136 8.71 0.46 14.04
C ALA A 136 9.72 -0.70 14.00
N ALA A 137 9.64 -1.57 12.98
CA ALA A 137 10.46 -2.78 12.87
C ALA A 137 11.76 -2.58 12.07
N ALA A 138 11.74 -1.77 10.99
CA ALA A 138 12.88 -1.54 10.11
C ALA A 138 13.89 -0.54 10.73
N LYS A 139 14.62 -0.98 11.73
CA LYS A 139 15.68 -0.19 12.38
C LYS A 139 17.05 -0.47 11.73
N PRO A 140 18.04 0.43 11.86
CA PRO A 140 19.38 0.17 11.37
C PRO A 140 19.92 -1.18 11.85
N GLY A 141 20.39 -2.00 10.93
CA GLY A 141 20.90 -3.34 11.19
C GLY A 141 19.84 -4.46 11.26
N SER A 142 18.52 -4.15 11.30
CA SER A 142 17.47 -5.17 11.20
C SER A 142 17.57 -5.94 9.89
N ARG A 143 17.30 -7.24 9.93
CA ARG A 143 17.23 -8.11 8.74
C ARG A 143 15.85 -7.98 8.13
N VAL A 144 15.78 -7.45 6.93
CA VAL A 144 14.51 -7.22 6.21
C VAL A 144 14.50 -8.02 4.92
N VAL A 145 13.45 -8.79 4.70
CA VAL A 145 13.20 -9.43 3.41
C VAL A 145 12.07 -8.68 2.70
N LEU A 146 12.37 -8.22 1.49
CA LEU A 146 11.37 -7.66 0.58
C LEU A 146 10.97 -8.74 -0.43
N MET A 147 9.72 -9.18 -0.37
CA MET A 147 9.16 -10.15 -1.30
C MET A 147 8.51 -9.43 -2.48
N GLY A 148 9.07 -9.65 -3.66
CA GLY A 148 8.65 -9.05 -4.92
C GLY A 148 9.50 -7.86 -5.33
N ALA A 149 10.09 -7.94 -6.52
CA ALA A 149 10.90 -6.91 -7.14
C ALA A 149 10.21 -6.24 -8.35
N GLY A 150 8.88 -6.12 -8.28
CA GLY A 150 8.09 -5.34 -9.21
C GLY A 150 8.23 -3.83 -8.95
N PHE A 151 7.41 -3.02 -9.63
CA PHE A 151 7.48 -1.55 -9.55
C PHE A 151 7.36 -1.04 -8.10
N ILE A 152 6.33 -1.50 -7.36
CA ILE A 152 6.12 -1.10 -5.96
C ILE A 152 7.30 -1.58 -5.10
N GLY A 153 7.74 -2.83 -5.29
CA GLY A 153 8.87 -3.38 -4.54
C GLY A 153 10.14 -2.55 -4.71
N CYS A 154 10.46 -2.12 -5.93
CA CYS A 154 11.66 -1.30 -6.17
C CYS A 154 11.59 0.08 -5.50
N ILE A 155 10.42 0.71 -5.44
CA ILE A 155 10.26 1.98 -4.73
C ILE A 155 10.40 1.79 -3.21
N VAL A 156 9.81 0.74 -2.66
CA VAL A 156 9.92 0.40 -1.22
C VAL A 156 11.35 -0.03 -0.86
N LEU A 157 12.04 -0.72 -1.78
CA LEU A 157 13.45 -1.12 -1.62
C LEU A 157 14.35 0.06 -1.29
N GLU A 158 14.25 1.15 -2.06
CA GLU A 158 15.05 2.36 -1.86
C GLU A 158 14.82 2.96 -0.47
N ALA A 159 13.55 3.06 -0.07
CA ALA A 159 13.17 3.57 1.23
C ALA A 159 13.70 2.69 2.39
N LEU A 160 13.63 1.37 2.25
CA LEU A 160 14.16 0.43 3.25
C LEU A 160 15.69 0.49 3.33
N ALA A 161 16.37 0.52 2.17
CA ALA A 161 17.82 0.61 2.12
C ALA A 161 18.34 1.90 2.80
N ALA A 162 17.65 3.04 2.60
CA ALA A 162 17.99 4.31 3.23
C ALA A 162 17.93 4.25 4.77
N ARG A 163 17.18 3.31 5.35
CA ARG A 163 17.08 3.10 6.81
C ARG A 163 18.25 2.30 7.40
N GLY A 164 19.20 1.86 6.59
CA GLY A 164 20.36 1.09 7.05
C GLY A 164 20.04 -0.34 7.50
N VAL A 165 18.97 -0.93 6.98
CA VAL A 165 18.62 -2.33 7.25
C VAL A 165 19.49 -3.27 6.42
N LYS A 166 19.65 -4.52 6.86
CA LYS A 166 20.23 -5.61 6.07
C LYS A 166 19.15 -6.16 5.16
N LEU A 167 19.11 -5.66 3.91
CA LEU A 167 18.02 -5.93 2.98
C LEU A 167 18.33 -7.09 2.03
N VAL A 168 17.40 -8.05 1.97
CA VAL A 168 17.37 -9.12 0.97
C VAL A 168 16.10 -8.96 0.15
N VAL A 169 16.22 -8.89 -1.16
CA VAL A 169 15.10 -8.88 -2.10
C VAL A 169 14.93 -10.30 -2.66
N VAL A 170 13.70 -10.82 -2.61
CA VAL A 170 13.35 -12.13 -3.18
C VAL A 170 12.32 -11.93 -4.28
N GLU A 171 12.63 -12.35 -5.50
CA GLU A 171 11.76 -12.27 -6.67
C GLU A 171 11.64 -13.64 -7.33
N MET A 172 10.42 -14.10 -7.53
CA MET A 172 10.17 -15.42 -8.14
C MET A 172 10.47 -15.46 -9.65
N ALA A 173 10.41 -14.30 -10.31
CA ALA A 173 10.84 -14.19 -11.71
C ALA A 173 12.37 -14.14 -11.81
N ASP A 174 12.87 -14.35 -13.00
CA ASP A 174 14.29 -14.44 -13.32
C ASP A 174 15.07 -13.12 -13.19
N ARG A 175 14.38 -11.99 -13.01
CA ARG A 175 14.99 -10.65 -12.98
C ARG A 175 14.22 -9.63 -12.17
N MET A 176 14.88 -8.52 -11.87
CA MET A 176 14.24 -7.32 -11.31
C MET A 176 13.32 -6.68 -12.34
N LEU A 177 12.17 -6.14 -11.88
CA LEU A 177 11.15 -5.46 -12.71
C LEU A 177 10.71 -6.29 -13.95
N PRO A 178 10.34 -7.57 -13.79
CA PRO A 178 10.19 -8.51 -14.91
C PRO A 178 9.11 -8.09 -15.93
N ARG A 179 8.14 -7.27 -15.50
CA ARG A 179 7.07 -6.75 -16.37
C ARG A 179 7.44 -5.45 -17.11
N MET A 180 8.57 -4.83 -16.77
CA MET A 180 8.94 -3.50 -17.27
C MET A 180 10.31 -3.48 -17.94
N MET A 181 11.19 -4.41 -17.59
CA MET A 181 12.57 -4.48 -18.06
C MET A 181 12.84 -5.81 -18.75
N ASP A 182 13.70 -5.77 -19.76
CA ASP A 182 14.32 -6.96 -20.34
C ASP A 182 15.40 -7.54 -19.40
N GLU A 183 16.05 -8.61 -19.82
CA GLU A 183 17.11 -9.25 -19.05
C GLU A 183 18.28 -8.32 -18.75
N THR A 184 18.67 -7.49 -19.72
CA THR A 184 19.77 -6.54 -19.58
C THR A 184 19.45 -5.47 -18.54
N GLY A 185 18.27 -4.86 -18.63
CA GLY A 185 17.80 -3.85 -17.70
C GLY A 185 17.63 -4.40 -16.29
N GLY A 186 16.99 -5.56 -16.14
CA GLY A 186 16.84 -6.24 -14.86
C GLY A 186 18.17 -6.59 -14.19
N ALA A 187 19.14 -7.09 -14.97
CA ALA A 187 20.49 -7.39 -14.48
C ALA A 187 21.26 -6.13 -14.07
N MET A 188 21.10 -5.02 -14.78
CA MET A 188 21.71 -3.73 -14.40
C MET A 188 21.19 -3.26 -13.04
N ILE A 189 19.89 -3.34 -12.80
CA ILE A 189 19.27 -2.96 -11.53
C ILE A 189 19.76 -3.87 -10.41
N ALA A 190 19.79 -5.18 -10.62
CA ALA A 190 20.30 -6.12 -9.62
C ALA A 190 21.75 -5.83 -9.23
N ARG A 191 22.62 -5.56 -10.20
CA ARG A 191 24.02 -5.15 -9.93
C ARG A 191 24.10 -3.84 -9.14
N TRP A 192 23.26 -2.86 -9.52
CA TRP A 192 23.21 -1.60 -8.79
C TRP A 192 22.78 -1.82 -7.34
N CYS A 193 21.74 -2.62 -7.09
CA CYS A 193 21.32 -3.00 -5.74
C CYS A 193 22.47 -3.64 -4.95
N GLY A 194 23.20 -4.59 -5.56
CA GLY A 194 24.37 -5.23 -4.96
C GLY A 194 25.46 -4.23 -4.58
N SER A 195 25.72 -3.20 -5.43
CA SER A 195 26.67 -2.13 -5.12
C SER A 195 26.26 -1.24 -3.94
N LYS A 196 24.97 -1.27 -3.57
CA LYS A 196 24.41 -0.59 -2.39
C LYS A 196 24.25 -1.50 -1.17
N GLY A 197 24.81 -2.71 -1.23
CA GLY A 197 24.74 -3.67 -0.12
C GLY A 197 23.40 -4.40 0.01
N VAL A 198 22.53 -4.34 -1.01
CA VAL A 198 21.26 -5.06 -1.06
C VAL A 198 21.47 -6.40 -1.74
N ALA A 199 21.20 -7.50 -1.03
CA ALA A 199 21.21 -8.83 -1.64
C ALA A 199 19.96 -9.04 -2.50
N VAL A 200 20.12 -9.54 -3.72
CA VAL A 200 19.02 -9.82 -4.64
C VAL A 200 19.03 -11.30 -5.01
N ARG A 201 17.91 -11.99 -4.77
CA ARG A 201 17.65 -13.38 -5.16
C ARG A 201 16.49 -13.40 -6.16
N THR A 202 16.81 -13.45 -7.44
CA THR A 202 15.83 -13.69 -8.52
C THR A 202 15.70 -15.18 -8.80
N GLY A 203 14.63 -15.59 -9.50
CA GLY A 203 14.33 -17.01 -9.72
C GLY A 203 14.05 -17.77 -8.42
N THR A 204 13.72 -17.08 -7.34
CA THR A 204 13.59 -17.65 -6.00
C THR A 204 12.19 -17.42 -5.47
N ARG A 205 11.51 -18.47 -5.07
CA ARG A 205 10.14 -18.42 -4.55
C ARG A 205 10.14 -18.75 -3.05
N VAL A 206 9.54 -17.87 -2.26
CA VAL A 206 9.22 -18.20 -0.85
C VAL A 206 8.05 -19.17 -0.83
N THR A 207 8.21 -20.28 -0.14
CA THR A 207 7.21 -21.36 -0.02
C THR A 207 6.53 -21.40 1.34
N GLU A 208 7.22 -20.95 2.39
CA GLU A 208 6.69 -20.89 3.75
C GLU A 208 7.39 -19.78 4.54
N ILE A 209 6.66 -19.18 5.46
CA ILE A 209 7.19 -18.28 6.50
C ILE A 209 6.81 -18.87 7.85
N ALA A 210 7.80 -19.19 8.67
CA ALA A 210 7.59 -19.71 10.02
C ALA A 210 8.22 -18.80 11.05
N ARG A 211 7.63 -18.71 12.25
CA ARG A 211 8.24 -17.98 13.37
C ARG A 211 9.06 -18.97 14.20
N THR A 212 10.37 -18.71 14.32
CA THR A 212 11.30 -19.55 15.04
C THR A 212 12.16 -18.71 15.96
N HIS A 213 12.14 -18.99 17.26
CA HIS A 213 12.90 -18.27 18.29
C HIS A 213 12.71 -16.72 18.27
N GLY A 214 11.51 -16.26 17.93
CA GLY A 214 11.17 -14.84 17.86
C GLY A 214 11.43 -14.16 16.51
N ASN A 215 12.14 -14.81 15.58
CA ASN A 215 12.45 -14.34 14.23
C ASN A 215 11.55 -15.02 13.19
N LEU A 216 11.50 -14.43 12.00
CA LEU A 216 10.86 -15.02 10.83
C LEU A 216 11.90 -15.85 10.07
N MET A 217 11.53 -17.07 9.68
CA MET A 217 12.32 -17.94 8.81
C MET A 217 11.55 -18.18 7.53
N LEU A 218 12.11 -17.73 6.40
CA LEU A 218 11.52 -17.91 5.09
C LEU A 218 12.16 -19.14 4.43
N THR A 219 11.37 -20.16 4.16
CA THR A 219 11.76 -21.27 3.33
C THR A 219 11.60 -20.89 1.87
N VAL A 220 12.59 -21.17 1.05
CA VAL A 220 12.61 -20.90 -0.38
C VAL A 220 12.68 -22.23 -1.16
N ASP A 221 12.27 -22.22 -2.42
CA ASP A 221 12.30 -23.42 -3.28
C ASP A 221 13.72 -23.83 -3.63
N GLU A 222 14.65 -22.88 -3.73
CA GLU A 222 16.06 -23.17 -4.00
C GLU A 222 16.98 -22.35 -3.07
N GLY A 223 17.96 -23.02 -2.48
CA GLY A 223 18.97 -22.44 -1.60
C GLY A 223 18.59 -22.45 -0.12
N ASP A 224 19.41 -21.76 0.68
CA ASP A 224 19.25 -21.73 2.14
C ASP A 224 18.06 -20.87 2.57
N PRO A 225 17.35 -21.25 3.65
CA PRO A 225 16.32 -20.41 4.27
C PRO A 225 16.86 -19.03 4.65
N ILE A 226 15.97 -18.03 4.66
CA ILE A 226 16.33 -16.64 4.95
C ILE A 226 15.74 -16.26 6.30
N GLU A 227 16.59 -15.86 7.22
CA GLU A 227 16.17 -15.34 8.51
C GLU A 227 15.89 -13.85 8.42
N ALA A 228 14.75 -13.38 9.00
CA ALA A 228 14.34 -12.00 8.98
C ALA A 228 13.71 -11.54 10.30
N ASP A 229 13.83 -10.26 10.59
CA ASP A 229 13.13 -9.58 11.68
C ASP A 229 11.82 -8.97 11.14
N LEU A 230 11.78 -8.65 9.84
CA LEU A 230 10.63 -8.08 9.13
C LEU A 230 10.58 -8.63 7.70
N VAL A 231 9.39 -8.97 7.25
CA VAL A 231 9.10 -9.27 5.84
C VAL A 231 8.15 -8.21 5.29
N VAL A 232 8.54 -7.58 4.18
CA VAL A 232 7.67 -6.64 3.46
C VAL A 232 7.20 -7.29 2.16
N CYS A 233 5.89 -7.44 2.01
CA CYS A 233 5.29 -8.09 0.85
C CYS A 233 4.86 -7.06 -0.20
N ALA A 234 5.44 -7.15 -1.40
CA ALA A 234 5.15 -6.29 -2.56
C ALA A 234 4.87 -7.14 -3.82
N THR A 235 4.10 -8.22 -3.67
CA THR A 235 3.86 -9.25 -4.69
C THR A 235 2.74 -8.91 -5.68
N GLY A 236 2.19 -7.72 -5.60
CA GLY A 236 1.17 -7.20 -6.51
C GLY A 236 -0.08 -6.70 -5.79
N VAL A 237 -0.99 -6.14 -6.60
CA VAL A 237 -2.26 -5.57 -6.14
C VAL A 237 -3.40 -6.03 -7.03
N ALA A 238 -4.62 -6.06 -6.47
CA ALA A 238 -5.88 -6.33 -7.16
C ALA A 238 -6.91 -5.24 -6.85
N PRO A 239 -7.86 -4.97 -7.76
CA PRO A 239 -8.96 -4.04 -7.54
C PRO A 239 -9.87 -4.49 -6.40
#